data_0c7607c031ce60b1202b6d1c625bcaf3
#
_entry.id   0c7607c031ce60b1202b6d1c625bcaf3
#
_cell.length_a   1.000
_cell.length_b   1.000
_cell.length_c   1.000
_cell.angle_alpha   90.00
_cell.angle_beta   90.00
_cell.angle_gamma   90.00
#
_symmetry.space_group_name_H-M   'P 1'
#
loop_
_entity.id
_entity.type
_entity.pdbx_description
1 polymer ?
#
loop_
_entity_poly.entity_id
_entity_poly.type
_entity_poly.pdbx_seq_one_letter_code
_entity_poly.pdbx_strand_id
1 'polypeptide(L)'
;LTYVAVLFLSAMLHGPMRNPSGFNFPESRIFHDSALLPIIWEGTRLNISLIIAFFLSLVAWFGIKKHMFGMQIKISGSAPRAAKFAGFDDNKTVWLSLLISGGLAGLAGLFEVAGPAGQLTPGLPQFYGFTAIIVAFLARLHPVGILFSSLLIALSYVGGENVQIDYNLPSSIIQIFQGMLLFYFLACDILIKYKVVLNKN
;
A
#
# COMPACT_ATOMS: atom_id res chain seq x y z
N LEU A 1 -11.99 -3.13 10.29
CA LEU A 1 -12.47 -2.91 8.91
C LEU A 1 -11.87 -3.91 7.93
N THR A 2 -10.57 -4.20 7.98
CA THR A 2 -9.90 -5.15 7.07
C THR A 2 -10.54 -6.54 7.11
N TYR A 3 -10.76 -7.10 8.30
CA TYR A 3 -11.43 -8.41 8.44
C TYR A 3 -12.87 -8.40 7.90
N VAL A 4 -13.59 -7.30 8.07
CA VAL A 4 -14.94 -7.15 7.51
C VAL A 4 -14.89 -7.18 5.98
N ALA A 5 -13.93 -6.48 5.38
CA ALA A 5 -13.73 -6.49 3.93
C ALA A 5 -13.35 -7.89 3.40
N VAL A 6 -12.49 -8.61 4.12
CA VAL A 6 -12.11 -10.00 3.78
C VAL A 6 -13.31 -10.93 3.87
N LEU A 7 -14.11 -10.83 4.93
CA LEU A 7 -15.34 -11.63 5.08
C LEU A 7 -16.37 -11.30 3.99
N PHE A 8 -16.51 -10.02 3.65
CA PHE A 8 -17.40 -9.59 2.57
C PHE A 8 -16.95 -10.16 1.22
N LEU A 9 -15.66 -10.06 0.89
CA LEU A 9 -15.08 -10.66 -0.30
C LEU A 9 -15.32 -12.17 -0.33
N SER A 10 -15.05 -12.86 0.77
CA SER A 10 -15.28 -14.29 0.91
C SER A 10 -16.75 -14.66 0.69
N ALA A 11 -17.68 -13.90 1.29
CA ALA A 11 -19.10 -14.12 1.08
C ALA A 11 -19.52 -13.93 -0.39
N MET A 12 -18.97 -12.93 -1.07
CA MET A 12 -19.24 -12.71 -2.50
C MET A 12 -18.71 -13.85 -3.37
N LEU A 13 -17.54 -14.38 -3.07
CA LEU A 13 -16.91 -15.48 -3.80
C LEU A 13 -17.57 -16.85 -3.55
N HIS A 14 -18.20 -17.05 -2.39
CA HIS A 14 -19.00 -18.24 -2.12
C HIS A 14 -20.43 -18.13 -2.68
N GLY A 15 -20.88 -16.91 -2.97
CA GLY A 15 -22.23 -16.61 -3.44
C GLY A 15 -22.28 -16.16 -4.89
N PRO A 16 -22.72 -14.89 -5.14
CA PRO A 16 -23.10 -14.44 -6.48
C PRO A 16 -21.93 -14.32 -7.47
N MET A 17 -20.71 -14.16 -7.00
CA MET A 17 -19.53 -14.00 -7.86
C MET A 17 -18.75 -15.29 -8.10
N ARG A 18 -19.23 -16.40 -7.57
CA ARG A 18 -18.58 -17.70 -7.70
C ARG A 18 -18.50 -18.15 -9.15
N ASN A 19 -17.37 -18.71 -9.54
CA ASN A 19 -17.20 -19.35 -10.85
C ASN A 19 -17.98 -20.69 -10.91
N PRO A 20 -18.98 -20.84 -11.77
CA PRO A 20 -19.75 -22.08 -11.88
C PRO A 20 -18.91 -23.27 -12.42
N SER A 21 -17.81 -23.01 -13.12
CA SER A 21 -16.90 -24.04 -13.66
C SER A 21 -15.67 -24.30 -12.78
N GLY A 22 -15.56 -23.65 -11.62
CA GLY A 22 -14.36 -23.64 -10.79
C GLY A 22 -14.26 -24.79 -9.77
N PHE A 23 -14.68 -26.02 -10.05
CA PHE A 23 -14.49 -27.21 -9.19
C PHE A 23 -14.78 -26.98 -7.70
N ASN A 24 -15.72 -26.13 -7.36
CA ASN A 24 -16.09 -25.77 -5.99
C ASN A 24 -15.10 -24.85 -5.24
N PHE A 25 -14.04 -24.35 -5.88
CA PHE A 25 -13.18 -23.34 -5.26
C PHE A 25 -13.87 -21.98 -5.17
N PRO A 26 -13.66 -21.22 -4.09
CA PRO A 26 -14.24 -19.88 -3.91
C PRO A 26 -13.47 -18.84 -4.73
N GLU A 27 -13.62 -18.89 -6.04
CA GLU A 27 -12.95 -18.02 -7.00
C GLU A 27 -13.98 -17.36 -7.92
N SER A 28 -13.70 -16.12 -8.35
CA SER A 28 -14.50 -15.49 -9.39
C SER A 28 -14.19 -16.09 -10.76
N ARG A 29 -15.03 -15.79 -11.75
CA ARG A 29 -14.65 -16.04 -13.15
C ARG A 29 -13.39 -15.29 -13.50
N ILE A 30 -12.55 -15.89 -14.33
CA ILE A 30 -11.38 -15.21 -14.92
C ILE A 30 -11.89 -14.02 -15.72
N PHE A 31 -11.22 -12.89 -15.58
CA PHE A 31 -11.60 -11.68 -16.29
C PHE A 31 -11.32 -11.85 -17.79
N HIS A 32 -12.16 -11.22 -18.59
CA HIS A 32 -11.95 -11.19 -20.04
C HIS A 32 -10.70 -10.34 -20.34
N ASP A 33 -9.98 -10.69 -21.41
CA ASP A 33 -8.73 -10.02 -21.80
C ASP A 33 -8.84 -8.49 -21.91
N SER A 34 -10.03 -8.00 -22.29
CA SER A 34 -10.32 -6.56 -22.33
C SER A 34 -10.38 -5.87 -20.97
N ALA A 35 -10.54 -6.62 -19.88
CA ALA A 35 -10.55 -6.10 -18.51
C ALA A 35 -9.20 -6.26 -17.79
N LEU A 36 -8.28 -7.01 -18.41
CA LEU A 36 -6.92 -7.16 -17.90
C LEU A 36 -6.04 -5.98 -18.32
N LEU A 37 -5.15 -5.60 -17.43
CA LEU A 37 -4.18 -4.54 -17.72
C LEU A 37 -3.13 -5.05 -18.71
N PRO A 38 -2.82 -4.29 -19.78
CA PRO A 38 -1.81 -4.70 -20.74
C PRO A 38 -0.43 -4.79 -20.09
N ILE A 39 0.26 -5.88 -20.40
CA ILE A 39 1.63 -6.13 -19.96
C ILE A 39 2.55 -5.28 -20.85
N ILE A 40 3.46 -4.51 -20.24
CA ILE A 40 4.38 -3.62 -20.94
C ILE A 40 5.54 -4.41 -21.57
N TRP A 41 5.99 -5.46 -20.88
CA TRP A 41 7.11 -6.28 -21.33
C TRP A 41 6.73 -7.75 -21.21
N GLU A 42 6.68 -8.44 -22.34
CA GLU A 42 6.40 -9.88 -22.41
C GLU A 42 7.40 -10.67 -21.55
N GLY A 43 6.90 -11.62 -20.77
CA GLY A 43 7.71 -12.42 -19.83
C GLY A 43 7.96 -11.76 -18.46
N THR A 44 7.45 -10.54 -18.21
CA THR A 44 7.50 -9.90 -16.90
C THR A 44 6.10 -9.67 -16.32
N ARG A 45 6.01 -9.43 -15.01
CA ARG A 45 4.75 -9.02 -14.34
C ARG A 45 4.51 -7.50 -14.41
N LEU A 46 5.23 -6.78 -15.29
CA LEU A 46 5.15 -5.32 -15.39
C LEU A 46 3.95 -4.91 -16.24
N ASN A 47 2.97 -4.32 -15.59
CA ASN A 47 1.74 -3.84 -16.21
C ASN A 47 1.73 -2.31 -16.30
N ILE A 48 0.79 -1.76 -17.04
CA ILE A 48 0.58 -0.30 -17.16
C ILE A 48 0.35 0.38 -15.79
N SER A 49 -0.06 -0.38 -14.77
CA SER A 49 -0.21 0.10 -13.39
C SER A 49 1.07 0.75 -12.83
N LEU A 50 2.26 0.28 -13.25
CA LEU A 50 3.54 0.87 -12.86
C LEU A 50 3.67 2.33 -13.32
N ILE A 51 3.30 2.59 -14.58
CA ILE A 51 3.36 3.95 -15.16
C ILE A 51 2.36 4.86 -14.44
N ILE A 52 1.15 4.34 -14.17
CA ILE A 52 0.12 5.09 -13.46
C ILE A 52 0.57 5.39 -12.03
N ALA A 53 1.16 4.41 -11.32
CA ALA A 53 1.68 4.60 -9.97
C ALA A 53 2.80 5.66 -9.92
N PHE A 54 3.70 5.65 -10.90
CA PHE A 54 4.74 6.67 -11.05
C PHE A 54 4.13 8.06 -11.26
N PHE A 55 3.17 8.18 -12.16
CA PHE A 55 2.47 9.43 -12.43
C PHE A 55 1.71 9.94 -11.19
N LEU A 56 0.98 9.06 -10.49
CA LEU A 56 0.27 9.41 -9.25
C LEU A 56 1.24 9.88 -8.15
N SER A 57 2.42 9.28 -8.06
CA SER A 57 3.45 9.72 -7.12
C SER A 57 3.96 11.13 -7.43
N LEU A 58 4.15 11.48 -8.72
CA LEU A 58 4.51 12.84 -9.13
C LEU A 58 3.39 13.84 -8.83
N VAL A 59 2.15 13.47 -9.12
CA VAL A 59 0.97 14.29 -8.80
C VAL A 59 0.87 14.54 -7.29
N ALA A 60 1.07 13.49 -6.48
CA ALA A 60 1.09 13.60 -5.03
C ALA A 60 2.23 14.52 -4.54
N TRP A 61 3.42 14.39 -5.11
CA TRP A 61 4.55 15.26 -4.79
C TRP A 61 4.25 16.73 -5.10
N PHE A 62 3.67 17.00 -6.27
CA PHE A 62 3.28 18.36 -6.66
C PHE A 62 2.17 18.89 -5.74
N GLY A 63 1.13 18.08 -5.47
CA GLY A 63 0.02 18.44 -4.61
C GLY A 63 0.45 18.75 -3.18
N ILE A 64 1.37 17.98 -2.60
CA ILE A 64 1.85 18.20 -1.23
C ILE A 64 2.81 19.38 -1.16
N LYS A 65 3.71 19.56 -2.14
CA LYS A 65 4.75 20.60 -2.07
C LYS A 65 4.34 21.97 -2.64
N LYS A 66 3.51 21.97 -3.67
CA LYS A 66 3.23 23.19 -4.44
C LYS A 66 1.79 23.69 -4.29
N HIS A 67 0.86 22.82 -3.89
CA HIS A 67 -0.54 23.19 -3.79
C HIS A 67 -0.92 23.64 -2.39
N MET A 68 -1.89 24.55 -2.28
CA MET A 68 -2.40 25.09 -1.01
C MET A 68 -2.97 23.99 -0.09
N PHE A 69 -3.55 22.95 -0.67
CA PHE A 69 -4.05 21.77 0.05
C PHE A 69 -2.95 21.05 0.83
N GLY A 70 -1.77 20.86 0.23
CA GLY A 70 -0.63 20.27 0.93
C GLY A 70 -0.16 21.10 2.12
N MET A 71 -0.20 22.43 1.99
CA MET A 71 0.10 23.33 3.09
C MET A 71 -0.95 23.23 4.20
N GLN A 72 -2.25 23.15 3.86
CA GLN A 72 -3.34 22.97 4.84
C GLN A 72 -3.14 21.67 5.64
N ILE A 73 -2.89 20.54 4.98
CA ILE A 73 -2.62 19.25 5.65
C ILE A 73 -1.46 19.39 6.63
N LYS A 74 -0.37 20.01 6.19
CA LYS A 74 0.84 20.16 7.01
C LYS A 74 0.61 21.04 8.24
N ILE A 75 -0.09 22.16 8.08
CA ILE A 75 -0.38 23.10 9.18
C ILE A 75 -1.40 22.47 10.13
N SER A 76 -2.49 21.89 9.64
CA SER A 76 -3.48 21.21 10.48
C SER A 76 -2.86 20.05 11.28
N GLY A 77 -1.89 19.33 10.72
CA GLY A 77 -1.21 18.26 11.43
C GLY A 77 -0.17 18.72 12.46
N SER A 78 0.56 19.83 12.19
CA SER A 78 1.64 20.30 13.06
C SER A 78 1.19 21.34 14.09
N ALA A 79 0.22 22.18 13.75
CA ALA A 79 -0.26 23.29 14.59
C ALA A 79 -1.77 23.53 14.40
N PRO A 80 -2.64 22.66 14.96
CA PRO A 80 -4.09 22.74 14.75
C PRO A 80 -4.69 24.09 15.17
N ARG A 81 -4.18 24.71 16.24
CA ARG A 81 -4.64 26.02 16.68
C ARG A 81 -4.33 27.10 15.64
N ALA A 82 -3.13 27.08 15.05
CA ALA A 82 -2.75 28.04 14.00
C ALA A 82 -3.58 27.83 12.72
N ALA A 83 -3.90 26.58 12.37
CA ALA A 83 -4.79 26.27 11.25
C ALA A 83 -6.17 26.92 11.41
N LYS A 84 -6.77 26.85 12.59
CA LYS A 84 -8.06 27.48 12.90
C LYS A 84 -8.00 29.00 12.83
N PHE A 85 -6.94 29.62 13.34
CA PHE A 85 -6.75 31.07 13.21
C PHE A 85 -6.57 31.54 11.76
N ALA A 86 -5.97 30.69 10.91
CA ALA A 86 -5.85 30.93 9.47
C ALA A 86 -7.14 30.66 8.69
N GLY A 87 -8.24 30.26 9.36
CA GLY A 87 -9.52 29.99 8.73
C GLY A 87 -9.61 28.64 8.03
N PHE A 88 -8.67 27.71 8.28
CA PHE A 88 -8.73 26.35 7.73
C PHE A 88 -9.69 25.48 8.53
N ASP A 89 -10.51 24.74 7.81
CA ASP A 89 -11.44 23.78 8.38
C ASP A 89 -10.73 22.41 8.51
N ASP A 90 -10.36 22.06 9.75
CA ASP A 90 -9.67 20.80 10.06
C ASP A 90 -10.50 19.59 9.62
N ASN A 91 -11.83 19.62 9.81
CA ASN A 91 -12.70 18.52 9.45
C ASN A 91 -12.68 18.26 7.94
N LYS A 92 -12.80 19.31 7.13
CA LYS A 92 -12.73 19.18 5.67
C LYS A 92 -11.36 18.65 5.21
N THR A 93 -10.29 19.12 5.82
CA THR A 93 -8.94 18.67 5.50
C THR A 93 -8.76 17.18 5.80
N VAL A 94 -9.25 16.71 6.95
CA VAL A 94 -9.21 15.28 7.33
C VAL A 94 -10.07 14.44 6.38
N TRP A 95 -11.31 14.83 6.14
CA TRP A 95 -12.22 14.09 5.25
C TRP A 95 -11.64 13.98 3.83
N LEU A 96 -11.12 15.06 3.28
CA LEU A 96 -10.55 15.07 1.94
C LEU A 96 -9.28 14.20 1.86
N SER A 97 -8.43 14.25 2.89
CA SER A 97 -7.23 13.39 2.99
C SER A 97 -7.60 11.91 3.03
N LEU A 98 -8.60 11.53 3.82
CA LEU A 98 -9.10 10.15 3.91
C LEU A 98 -9.72 9.68 2.60
N LEU A 99 -10.49 10.55 1.93
CA LEU A 99 -11.12 10.24 0.65
C LEU A 99 -10.08 9.99 -0.45
N ILE A 100 -9.05 10.86 -0.54
CA ILE A 100 -7.95 10.67 -1.48
C ILE A 100 -7.18 9.38 -1.17
N SER A 101 -6.85 9.14 0.09
CA SER A 101 -6.14 7.93 0.52
C SER A 101 -6.95 6.67 0.23
N GLY A 102 -8.25 6.67 0.54
CA GLY A 102 -9.15 5.55 0.24
C GLY A 102 -9.30 5.30 -1.25
N GLY A 103 -9.41 6.36 -2.05
CA GLY A 103 -9.46 6.27 -3.51
C GLY A 103 -8.20 5.65 -4.11
N LEU A 104 -7.02 6.08 -3.65
CA LEU A 104 -5.73 5.51 -4.08
C LEU A 104 -5.57 4.05 -3.64
N ALA A 105 -6.03 3.70 -2.44
CA ALA A 105 -6.03 2.32 -1.97
C ALA A 105 -6.97 1.43 -2.81
N GLY A 106 -8.15 1.94 -3.20
CA GLY A 106 -9.06 1.27 -4.10
C GLY A 106 -8.46 1.04 -5.49
N LEU A 107 -7.78 2.04 -6.04
CA LEU A 107 -7.05 1.90 -7.32
C LEU A 107 -5.93 0.86 -7.22
N ALA A 108 -5.19 0.83 -6.11
CA ALA A 108 -4.15 -0.19 -5.89
C ALA A 108 -4.75 -1.61 -5.89
N GLY A 109 -5.89 -1.82 -5.22
CA GLY A 109 -6.60 -3.09 -5.24
C GLY A 109 -7.12 -3.47 -6.63
N LEU A 110 -7.62 -2.49 -7.39
CA LEU A 110 -8.04 -2.71 -8.77
C LEU A 110 -6.86 -3.14 -9.65
N PHE A 111 -5.71 -2.50 -9.52
CA PHE A 111 -4.52 -2.84 -10.29
C PHE A 111 -3.96 -4.23 -9.94
N GLU A 112 -4.08 -4.63 -8.68
CA GLU A 112 -3.70 -5.98 -8.26
C GLU A 112 -4.59 -7.05 -8.88
N VAL A 113 -5.90 -6.81 -8.87
CA VAL A 113 -6.88 -7.76 -9.41
C VAL A 113 -6.87 -7.80 -10.93
N ALA A 114 -6.82 -6.65 -11.60
CA ALA A 114 -6.84 -6.55 -13.06
C ALA A 114 -5.46 -6.81 -13.71
N GLY A 115 -4.39 -6.80 -12.92
CA GLY A 115 -3.03 -7.06 -13.39
C GLY A 115 -2.61 -8.51 -13.14
N PRO A 116 -1.83 -8.78 -12.06
CA PRO A 116 -1.23 -10.09 -11.87
C PRO A 116 -2.24 -11.19 -11.50
N ALA A 117 -3.34 -10.86 -10.80
CA ALA A 117 -4.27 -11.88 -10.32
C ALA A 117 -5.24 -12.37 -11.39
N GLY A 118 -5.77 -11.51 -12.23
CA GLY A 118 -6.72 -11.84 -13.31
C GLY A 118 -8.09 -12.35 -12.85
N GLN A 119 -8.28 -12.54 -11.56
CA GLN A 119 -9.52 -13.02 -10.94
C GLN A 119 -9.53 -12.66 -9.44
N LEU A 120 -10.71 -12.67 -8.83
CA LEU A 120 -10.84 -12.50 -7.39
C LEU A 120 -10.68 -13.84 -6.68
N THR A 121 -9.79 -13.89 -5.70
CA THR A 121 -9.57 -15.05 -4.82
C THR A 121 -9.58 -14.61 -3.36
N PRO A 122 -9.90 -15.49 -2.40
CA PRO A 122 -9.87 -15.16 -0.96
C PRO A 122 -8.47 -14.75 -0.45
N GLY A 123 -7.42 -15.19 -1.15
CA GLY A 123 -6.02 -14.89 -0.82
C GLY A 123 -5.52 -13.52 -1.27
N LEU A 124 -6.30 -12.78 -2.07
CA LEU A 124 -5.91 -11.46 -2.58
C LEU A 124 -5.53 -10.42 -1.51
N PRO A 125 -6.20 -10.36 -0.34
CA PRO A 125 -5.80 -9.42 0.70
C PRO A 125 -4.52 -9.86 1.43
N GLN A 126 -3.38 -9.79 0.78
CA GLN A 126 -2.07 -10.20 1.30
C GLN A 126 -1.46 -9.18 2.28
N PHE A 127 -2.27 -8.49 3.07
CA PHE A 127 -1.80 -7.49 4.04
C PHE A 127 -0.94 -6.36 3.45
N TYR A 128 -1.08 -6.07 2.15
CA TYR A 128 -0.35 -4.97 1.48
C TYR A 128 -0.50 -3.62 2.16
N GLY A 129 -1.60 -3.38 2.89
CA GLY A 129 -1.78 -2.18 3.70
C GLY A 129 -0.72 -2.04 4.79
N PHE A 130 -0.32 -3.12 5.46
CA PHE A 130 0.76 -3.10 6.45
C PHE A 130 2.11 -2.87 5.79
N THR A 131 2.37 -3.50 4.65
CA THR A 131 3.58 -3.26 3.86
C THR A 131 3.67 -1.82 3.38
N ALA A 132 2.54 -1.21 2.98
CA ALA A 132 2.49 0.20 2.61
C ALA A 132 2.90 1.13 3.76
N ILE A 133 2.58 0.78 5.02
CA ILE A 133 3.05 1.51 6.20
C ILE A 133 4.59 1.45 6.28
N ILE A 134 5.17 0.27 6.09
CA ILE A 134 6.63 0.09 6.09
C ILE A 134 7.28 0.97 5.03
N VAL A 135 6.75 0.93 3.80
CA VAL A 135 7.22 1.75 2.67
C VAL A 135 7.13 3.24 2.98
N ALA A 136 6.01 3.70 3.56
CA ALA A 136 5.79 5.10 3.88
C ALA A 136 6.78 5.61 4.93
N PHE A 137 7.03 4.83 5.98
CA PHE A 137 8.00 5.19 7.02
C PHE A 137 9.43 5.14 6.50
N LEU A 138 9.80 4.13 5.72
CA LEU A 138 11.12 4.01 5.09
C LEU A 138 11.40 5.21 4.16
N ALA A 139 10.37 5.70 3.47
CA ALA A 139 10.42 6.89 2.64
C ALA A 139 10.41 8.21 3.43
N ARG A 140 10.30 8.18 4.75
CA ARG A 140 10.09 9.37 5.61
C ARG A 140 8.89 10.22 5.15
N LEU A 141 7.83 9.58 4.71
CA LEU A 141 6.60 10.22 4.20
C LEU A 141 6.84 11.17 3.02
N HIS A 142 7.94 10.96 2.26
CA HIS A 142 8.24 11.76 1.09
C HIS A 142 7.74 11.05 -0.18
N PRO A 143 6.91 11.69 -1.03
CA PRO A 143 6.28 11.00 -2.18
C PRO A 143 7.29 10.38 -3.16
N VAL A 144 8.40 11.07 -3.45
CA VAL A 144 9.47 10.51 -4.31
C VAL A 144 10.22 9.40 -3.59
N GLY A 145 10.44 9.52 -2.28
CA GLY A 145 11.06 8.47 -1.48
C GLY A 145 10.27 7.16 -1.48
N ILE A 146 8.93 7.25 -1.56
CA ILE A 146 8.04 6.09 -1.63
C ILE A 146 8.35 5.22 -2.86
N LEU A 147 8.72 5.80 -4.00
CA LEU A 147 9.09 5.03 -5.20
C LEU A 147 10.33 4.15 -4.96
N PHE A 148 11.37 4.70 -4.33
CA PHE A 148 12.58 3.93 -4.03
C PHE A 148 12.37 2.89 -2.93
N SER A 149 11.66 3.25 -1.87
CA SER A 149 11.35 2.31 -0.79
C SER A 149 10.39 1.22 -1.23
N SER A 150 9.42 1.50 -2.11
CA SER A 150 8.54 0.48 -2.67
C SER A 150 9.30 -0.49 -3.57
N LEU A 151 10.27 -0.02 -4.36
CA LEU A 151 11.13 -0.88 -5.16
C LEU A 151 11.96 -1.83 -4.27
N LEU A 152 12.54 -1.30 -3.18
CA LEU A 152 13.31 -2.11 -2.23
C LEU A 152 12.45 -3.20 -1.58
N ILE A 153 11.25 -2.85 -1.15
CA ILE A 153 10.32 -3.83 -0.57
C ILE A 153 9.84 -4.83 -1.61
N ALA A 154 9.57 -4.39 -2.85
CA ALA A 154 9.19 -5.29 -3.95
C ALA A 154 10.29 -6.31 -4.26
N LEU A 155 11.56 -5.90 -4.28
CA LEU A 155 12.71 -6.81 -4.40
C LEU A 155 12.77 -7.82 -3.25
N SER A 156 12.46 -7.38 -2.02
CA SER A 156 12.38 -8.28 -0.86
C SER A 156 11.25 -9.30 -0.99
N TYR A 157 10.11 -8.93 -1.60
CA TYR A 157 9.01 -9.84 -1.88
C TYR A 157 9.41 -10.90 -2.91
N VAL A 158 9.92 -10.46 -4.07
CA VAL A 158 10.32 -11.37 -5.15
C VAL A 158 11.45 -12.30 -4.69
N GLY A 159 12.43 -11.77 -3.96
CA GLY A 159 13.50 -12.59 -3.37
C GLY A 159 12.96 -13.61 -2.36
N GLY A 160 12.01 -13.21 -1.54
CA GLY A 160 11.35 -14.06 -0.57
C GLY A 160 10.49 -15.16 -1.23
N GLU A 161 9.75 -14.86 -2.30
CA GLU A 161 9.00 -15.87 -3.07
C GLU A 161 9.94 -16.95 -3.63
N ASN A 162 11.08 -16.55 -4.21
CA ASN A 162 12.07 -17.52 -4.72
C ASN A 162 12.62 -18.41 -3.60
N VAL A 163 12.98 -17.82 -2.47
CA VAL A 163 13.46 -18.59 -1.30
C VAL A 163 12.39 -19.55 -0.77
N GLN A 164 11.11 -19.15 -0.78
CA GLN A 164 10.01 -20.05 -0.40
C GLN A 164 9.92 -21.26 -1.32
N ILE A 165 10.04 -21.07 -2.63
CA ILE A 165 9.95 -22.13 -3.63
C ILE A 165 11.15 -23.06 -3.49
N ASP A 166 12.36 -22.52 -3.41
CA ASP A 166 13.61 -23.29 -3.39
C ASP A 166 13.79 -24.11 -2.10
N TYR A 167 13.37 -23.55 -0.95
CA TYR A 167 13.58 -24.16 0.37
C TYR A 167 12.29 -24.66 1.03
N ASN A 168 11.14 -24.61 0.34
CA ASN A 168 9.82 -25.01 0.88
C ASN A 168 9.48 -24.30 2.21
N LEU A 169 9.81 -23.01 2.33
CA LEU A 169 9.59 -22.25 3.54
C LEU A 169 8.18 -21.63 3.56
N PRO A 170 7.55 -21.48 4.74
CA PRO A 170 6.24 -20.87 4.83
C PRO A 170 6.31 -19.36 4.51
N SER A 171 5.24 -18.82 3.89
CA SER A 171 5.12 -17.41 3.51
C SER A 171 5.28 -16.41 4.68
N SER A 172 5.04 -16.87 5.91
CA SER A 172 5.22 -16.08 7.13
C SER A 172 6.65 -15.55 7.32
N ILE A 173 7.66 -16.19 6.71
CA ILE A 173 9.07 -15.76 6.84
C ILE A 173 9.27 -14.39 6.21
N ILE A 174 8.65 -14.10 5.05
CA ILE A 174 8.74 -12.78 4.41
C ILE A 174 8.10 -11.73 5.31
N GLN A 175 6.95 -12.03 5.92
CA GLN A 175 6.24 -11.12 6.81
C GLN A 175 7.06 -10.82 8.08
N ILE A 176 7.72 -11.83 8.65
CA ILE A 176 8.62 -11.64 9.79
C ILE A 176 9.80 -10.75 9.41
N PHE A 177 10.43 -11.00 8.27
CA PHE A 177 11.54 -10.18 7.77
C PHE A 177 11.12 -8.72 7.60
N GLN A 178 9.97 -8.46 7.01
CA GLN A 178 9.42 -7.11 6.84
C GLN A 178 9.11 -6.45 8.18
N GLY A 179 8.54 -7.20 9.12
CA GLY A 179 8.28 -6.71 10.47
C GLY A 179 9.56 -6.32 11.21
N MET A 180 10.60 -7.13 11.11
CA MET A 180 11.93 -6.82 11.65
C MET A 180 12.53 -5.57 10.99
N LEU A 181 12.43 -5.46 9.66
CA LEU A 181 12.93 -4.30 8.92
C LEU A 181 12.25 -3.01 9.40
N LEU A 182 10.93 -3.02 9.56
CA LEU A 182 10.18 -1.88 10.11
C LEU A 182 10.66 -1.55 11.53
N PHE A 183 10.77 -2.56 12.39
CA PHE A 183 11.19 -2.36 13.78
C PHE A 183 12.58 -1.71 13.87
N TYR A 184 13.56 -2.25 13.16
CA TYR A 184 14.92 -1.68 13.15
C TYR A 184 14.96 -0.29 12.56
N PHE A 185 14.19 -0.04 11.50
CA PHE A 185 14.12 1.29 10.89
C PHE A 185 13.54 2.32 11.86
N LEU A 186 12.42 2.01 12.53
CA LEU A 186 11.84 2.90 13.54
C LEU A 186 12.76 3.11 14.75
N ALA A 187 13.44 2.06 15.21
CA ALA A 187 14.43 2.18 16.27
C ALA A 187 15.57 3.12 15.90
N CYS A 188 16.11 2.99 14.68
CA CYS A 188 17.14 3.90 14.18
C CYS A 188 16.63 5.35 14.05
N ASP A 189 15.43 5.57 13.55
CA ASP A 189 14.86 6.92 13.40
C ASP A 189 14.67 7.60 14.77
N ILE A 190 14.24 6.84 15.79
CA ILE A 190 14.13 7.34 17.17
C ILE A 190 15.52 7.70 17.72
N LEU A 191 16.52 6.84 17.55
CA LEU A 191 17.88 7.09 18.04
C LEU A 191 18.53 8.30 17.36
N ILE A 192 18.19 8.57 16.09
CA ILE A 192 18.68 9.75 15.37
C ILE A 192 18.01 11.03 15.89
N LYS A 193 16.71 10.97 16.21
CA LYS A 193 15.93 12.15 16.64
C LYS A 193 16.15 12.48 18.13
N TYR A 194 16.37 11.48 18.96
CA TYR A 194 16.46 11.63 20.41
C TYR A 194 17.82 11.17 20.92
N LYS A 195 18.49 12.00 21.72
CA LYS A 195 19.70 11.60 22.44
C LYS A 195 19.30 10.80 23.69
N VAL A 196 19.83 9.60 23.82
CA VAL A 196 19.69 8.82 25.04
C VAL A 196 20.55 9.45 26.12
N VAL A 197 19.93 10.08 27.11
CA VAL A 197 20.62 10.62 28.29
C VAL A 197 20.42 9.62 29.43
N LEU A 198 21.48 8.88 29.76
CA LEU A 198 21.50 8.05 30.96
C LEU A 198 21.66 8.97 32.16
N ASN A 199 20.58 9.21 32.91
CA ASN A 199 20.67 9.92 34.19
C ASN A 199 21.31 8.98 35.20
N LYS A 200 22.58 9.20 35.50
CA LYS A 200 23.31 8.47 36.55
C LYS A 200 22.94 9.13 37.88
N ASN A 201 21.87 8.61 38.54
CA ASN A 201 21.65 8.89 39.97
C ASN A 201 22.71 8.18 40.82
#